data_35ca60252270443f8972ecbf42df5a27
#
_entry.id   35ca60252270443f8972ecbf42df5a27
#
_cell.length_a   1.000
_cell.length_b   1.000
_cell.length_c   1.000
_cell.angle_alpha   90.00
_cell.angle_beta   90.00
_cell.angle_gamma   90.00
#
_symmetry.space_group_name_H-M   'P 1'
#
loop_
_entity.id
_entity.type
_entity.pdbx_description
1 polymer ?
#
loop_
_entity_poly.entity_id
_entity_poly.type
_entity_poly.pdbx_seq_one_letter_code
_entity_poly.pdbx_strand_id
1 'polypeptide(L)'
;MASVVGVTGNAGQVNYAASKAGIIGLTKATAREVASRGITVNAIAPGFIETDMTDVLSDKVKEASVSQIPLGRFGKPEQVAAAAAFLASEDAGYITGQVLHVDGGMVM
;
A
#
# COMPACT_ATOMS: atom_id res chain seq x y z
N MET A 1 2.58 6.15 -3.05
CA MET A 1 2.09 4.96 -2.30
C MET A 1 1.45 5.39 -1.00
N ALA A 2 0.41 4.70 -0.57
CA ALA A 2 -0.20 4.91 0.73
C ALA A 2 0.30 3.86 1.74
N SER A 3 0.54 4.26 2.99
CA SER A 3 1.05 3.35 4.01
C SER A 3 0.29 3.54 5.32
N VAL A 4 0.15 2.47 6.09
CA VAL A 4 -0.43 2.53 7.44
C VAL A 4 0.63 2.79 8.51
N VAL A 5 1.91 2.72 8.16
CA VAL A 5 3.02 2.92 9.11
C VAL A 5 3.06 4.39 9.52
N GLY A 6 3.19 4.63 10.82
CA GLY A 6 3.27 5.97 11.37
C GLY A 6 1.95 6.60 11.77
N VAL A 7 0.82 5.94 11.49
CA VAL A 7 -0.51 6.44 11.92
C VAL A 7 -0.72 6.07 13.38
N THR A 8 -0.93 7.08 14.24
CA THR A 8 -1.15 6.88 15.66
C THR A 8 -2.33 7.72 16.15
N GLY A 9 -3.19 7.12 16.98
CA GLY A 9 -4.34 7.80 17.57
C GLY A 9 -5.42 8.15 16.55
N ASN A 10 -6.52 8.72 17.04
CA ASN A 10 -7.70 9.03 16.21
C ASN A 10 -7.41 10.10 15.15
N ALA A 11 -6.64 11.12 15.50
CA ALA A 11 -6.29 12.18 14.56
C ALA A 11 -5.43 11.65 13.42
N GLY A 12 -4.47 10.77 13.74
CA GLY A 12 -3.65 10.11 12.72
C GLY A 12 -4.48 9.21 11.81
N GLN A 13 -5.47 8.51 12.36
CA GLN A 13 -6.36 7.66 11.57
C GLN A 13 -7.22 8.46 10.60
N VAL A 14 -7.73 9.62 11.01
CA VAL A 14 -8.51 10.50 10.14
C VAL A 14 -7.65 11.01 8.99
N ASN A 15 -6.45 11.48 9.29
CA ASN A 15 -5.51 11.95 8.27
C ASN A 15 -5.10 10.85 7.31
N TYR A 16 -4.84 9.66 7.83
CA TYR A 16 -4.51 8.50 7.00
C TYR A 16 -5.65 8.14 6.06
N ALA A 17 -6.89 8.08 6.58
CA ALA A 17 -8.07 7.76 5.77
C ALA A 17 -8.29 8.79 4.67
N ALA A 18 -8.12 10.08 4.97
CA ALA A 18 -8.25 11.15 3.98
C ALA A 18 -7.16 11.04 2.90
N SER A 19 -5.92 10.80 3.29
CA SER A 19 -4.80 10.64 2.36
C SER A 19 -4.99 9.44 1.45
N LYS A 20 -5.44 8.31 2.01
CA LYS A 20 -5.71 7.10 1.24
C LYS A 20 -6.84 7.33 0.23
N ALA A 21 -7.94 7.95 0.65
CA ALA A 21 -9.05 8.27 -0.24
C ALA A 21 -8.61 9.22 -1.36
N GLY A 22 -7.76 10.20 -1.04
CA GLY A 22 -7.20 11.13 -2.01
C GLY A 22 -6.35 10.43 -3.06
N ILE A 23 -5.48 9.52 -2.64
CA ILE A 23 -4.62 8.75 -3.57
C ILE A 23 -5.48 7.86 -4.47
N ILE A 24 -6.50 7.21 -3.94
CA ILE A 24 -7.41 6.38 -4.74
C ILE A 24 -8.13 7.23 -5.78
N GLY A 25 -8.68 8.37 -5.38
CA GLY A 25 -9.37 9.28 -6.29
C GLY A 25 -8.45 9.83 -7.37
N LEU A 26 -7.26 10.28 -6.98
CA LEU A 26 -6.25 10.78 -7.92
C LEU A 26 -5.84 9.70 -8.92
N THR A 27 -5.60 8.48 -8.46
CA THR A 27 -5.23 7.35 -9.30
C THR A 27 -6.29 7.08 -10.36
N LYS A 28 -7.54 7.01 -9.95
CA LYS A 28 -8.65 6.71 -10.86
C LYS A 28 -8.89 7.84 -11.86
N ALA A 29 -8.87 9.09 -11.39
CA ALA A 29 -9.07 10.24 -12.27
C ALA A 29 -7.94 10.36 -13.29
N THR A 30 -6.69 10.20 -12.86
CA THR A 30 -5.54 10.26 -13.76
C THR A 30 -5.55 9.11 -14.75
N ALA A 31 -5.91 7.90 -14.30
CA ALA A 31 -6.01 6.73 -15.19
C ALA A 31 -7.02 6.98 -16.31
N ARG A 32 -8.17 7.56 -16.01
CA ARG A 32 -9.17 7.90 -17.01
C ARG A 32 -8.65 8.94 -18.00
N GLU A 33 -7.97 9.95 -17.50
CA GLU A 33 -7.48 11.07 -18.32
C GLU A 33 -6.43 10.63 -19.33
N VAL A 34 -5.56 9.69 -18.98
CA VAL A 34 -4.43 9.28 -19.84
C VAL A 34 -4.66 7.95 -20.55
N ALA A 35 -5.79 7.30 -20.34
CA ALA A 35 -6.06 5.98 -20.90
C ALA A 35 -6.02 5.99 -22.44
N SER A 36 -6.49 7.05 -23.07
CA SER A 36 -6.48 7.15 -24.53
C SER A 36 -5.08 7.19 -25.13
N ARG A 37 -4.07 7.50 -24.33
CA ARG A 37 -2.66 7.50 -24.75
C ARG A 37 -1.97 6.16 -24.49
N GLY A 38 -2.70 5.15 -24.01
CA GLY A 38 -2.12 3.86 -23.66
C GLY A 38 -1.30 3.88 -22.39
N ILE A 39 -1.50 4.87 -21.51
CA ILE A 39 -0.78 5.00 -20.25
C ILE A 39 -1.64 4.41 -19.13
N THR A 40 -1.06 3.54 -18.33
CA THR A 40 -1.71 2.98 -17.15
C THR A 40 -1.25 3.70 -15.89
N VAL A 41 -2.18 3.88 -14.95
CA VAL A 41 -1.90 4.52 -13.66
C VAL A 41 -2.52 3.66 -12.57
N ASN A 42 -1.68 3.18 -11.67
CA ASN A 42 -2.10 2.34 -10.55
C ASN A 42 -1.42 2.83 -9.27
N ALA A 43 -1.96 2.43 -8.14
CA ALA A 43 -1.39 2.73 -6.84
C ALA A 43 -1.08 1.44 -6.11
N ILE A 44 -0.09 1.50 -5.22
CA ILE A 44 0.24 0.41 -4.30
C ILE A 44 0.00 0.92 -2.89
N ALA A 45 -0.70 0.12 -2.10
CA ALA A 45 -0.97 0.40 -0.70
C ALA A 45 -0.28 -0.66 0.16
N PRO A 46 0.96 -0.39 0.62
CA PRO A 46 1.65 -1.32 1.51
C PRO A 46 1.02 -1.31 2.90
N GLY A 47 1.04 -2.45 3.55
CA GLY A 47 0.70 -2.56 4.96
C GLY A 47 1.94 -2.36 5.84
N PHE A 48 2.09 -3.23 6.86
CA PHE A 48 3.27 -3.22 7.72
C PHE A 48 4.43 -3.91 7.02
N ILE A 49 5.46 -3.15 6.69
CA ILE A 49 6.64 -3.62 5.95
C ILE A 49 7.87 -3.49 6.85
N GLU A 50 8.73 -4.51 6.86
CA GLU A 50 9.98 -4.48 7.59
C GLU A 50 10.87 -3.34 7.09
N THR A 51 11.34 -2.52 8.01
CA THR A 51 12.29 -1.44 7.75
C THR A 51 13.23 -1.35 8.94
N ASP A 52 14.29 -0.57 8.84
CA ASP A 52 15.17 -0.31 9.98
C ASP A 52 14.39 0.27 11.17
N MET A 53 13.32 1.01 10.92
CA MET A 53 12.48 1.56 11.97
C MET A 53 11.65 0.48 12.68
N THR A 54 11.22 -0.57 11.97
CA THR A 54 10.48 -1.67 12.61
C THR A 54 11.39 -2.53 13.47
N ASP A 55 12.67 -2.65 13.12
CA ASP A 55 13.63 -3.45 13.87
C ASP A 55 13.90 -2.91 15.25
N VAL A 56 13.70 -1.61 15.49
CA VAL A 56 13.89 -0.99 16.80
C VAL A 56 12.63 -1.00 17.67
N LEU A 57 11.51 -1.50 17.18
CA LEU A 57 10.29 -1.63 17.95
C LEU A 57 10.43 -2.73 19.00
N SER A 58 9.76 -2.55 20.15
CA SER A 58 9.72 -3.59 21.17
C SER A 58 8.97 -4.82 20.64
N ASP A 59 9.27 -5.99 21.22
CA ASP A 59 8.58 -7.23 20.86
C ASP A 59 7.08 -7.12 21.07
N LYS A 60 6.65 -6.42 22.13
CA LYS A 60 5.24 -6.21 22.42
C LYS A 60 4.54 -5.41 21.30
N VAL A 61 5.19 -4.38 20.79
CA VAL A 61 4.65 -3.56 19.70
C VAL A 61 4.61 -4.38 18.40
N LYS A 62 5.67 -5.15 18.12
CA LYS A 62 5.71 -6.03 16.95
C LYS A 62 4.59 -7.07 16.99
N GLU A 63 4.38 -7.70 18.13
CA GLU A 63 3.32 -8.70 18.32
C GLU A 63 1.93 -8.08 18.10
N ALA A 64 1.70 -6.89 18.64
CA ALA A 64 0.45 -6.18 18.46
C ALA A 64 0.19 -5.85 16.99
N SER A 65 1.23 -5.43 16.26
CA SER A 65 1.13 -5.14 14.83
C SER A 65 0.85 -6.40 14.01
N VAL A 66 1.59 -7.48 14.30
CA VAL A 66 1.44 -8.77 13.61
C VAL A 66 0.05 -9.35 13.83
N SER A 67 -0.56 -9.14 15.01
CA SER A 67 -1.90 -9.64 15.28
C SER A 67 -2.97 -9.05 14.37
N GLN A 68 -2.70 -7.91 13.75
CA GLN A 68 -3.62 -7.26 12.80
C GLN A 68 -3.45 -7.78 11.37
N ILE A 69 -2.44 -8.59 11.12
CA ILE A 69 -2.10 -9.07 9.78
C ILE A 69 -2.58 -10.51 9.63
N PRO A 70 -3.55 -10.80 8.76
CA PRO A 70 -4.02 -12.17 8.56
C PRO A 70 -2.93 -13.17 8.20
N LEU A 71 -1.92 -12.78 7.41
CA LEU A 71 -0.79 -13.66 7.10
C LEU A 71 0.18 -13.83 8.27
N GLY A 72 0.04 -13.05 9.35
CA GLY A 72 0.78 -13.24 10.59
C GLY A 72 2.24 -12.83 10.58
N ARG A 73 2.65 -11.99 9.62
CA ARG A 73 4.02 -11.49 9.53
C ARG A 73 4.06 -10.16 8.79
N PHE A 74 5.11 -9.40 9.04
CA PHE A 74 5.40 -8.19 8.26
C PHE A 74 5.78 -8.58 6.82
N GLY A 75 5.41 -7.72 5.88
CA GLY A 75 5.91 -7.84 4.51
C GLY A 75 7.35 -7.37 4.41
N LYS A 76 8.00 -7.71 3.32
CA LYS A 76 9.38 -7.30 3.03
C LYS A 76 9.37 -6.23 1.95
N PRO A 77 10.33 -5.27 1.98
CA PRO A 77 10.44 -4.26 0.93
C PRO A 77 10.47 -4.86 -0.47
N GLU A 78 11.12 -6.01 -0.64
CA GLU A 78 11.22 -6.69 -1.92
C GLU A 78 9.85 -7.12 -2.44
N GLN A 79 8.90 -7.41 -1.56
CA GLN A 79 7.56 -7.80 -1.96
C GLN A 79 6.76 -6.60 -2.50
N VAL A 80 6.96 -5.44 -1.93
CA VAL A 80 6.38 -4.19 -2.46
C VAL A 80 7.03 -3.83 -3.80
N ALA A 81 8.35 -3.95 -3.87
CA ALA A 81 9.09 -3.68 -5.10
C ALA A 81 8.67 -4.62 -6.24
N ALA A 82 8.44 -5.90 -5.94
CA ALA A 82 7.97 -6.87 -6.94
C ALA A 82 6.58 -6.50 -7.49
N ALA A 83 5.67 -6.03 -6.62
CA ALA A 83 4.36 -5.57 -7.06
C ALA A 83 4.48 -4.34 -7.97
N ALA A 84 5.35 -3.40 -7.62
CA ALA A 84 5.59 -2.21 -8.43
C ALA A 84 6.19 -2.59 -9.79
N ALA A 85 7.16 -3.49 -9.82
CA ALA A 85 7.78 -3.97 -11.05
C ALA A 85 6.77 -4.65 -11.96
N PHE A 86 5.88 -5.46 -11.40
CA PHE A 86 4.81 -6.09 -12.18
C PHE A 86 3.89 -5.04 -12.82
N LEU A 87 3.41 -4.08 -12.03
CA LEU A 87 2.51 -3.05 -12.55
C LEU A 87 3.16 -2.15 -13.60
N ALA A 88 4.49 -2.02 -13.56
CA ALA A 88 5.25 -1.25 -14.55
C ALA A 88 5.60 -2.08 -15.80
N SER A 89 5.34 -3.38 -15.80
CA SER A 89 5.71 -4.27 -16.89
C SER A 89 4.66 -4.28 -18.00
N GLU A 90 5.06 -4.80 -19.17
CA GLU A 90 4.14 -5.01 -20.29
C GLU A 90 3.03 -6.00 -19.94
N ASP A 91 3.32 -6.97 -19.05
CA ASP A 91 2.32 -7.96 -18.62
C ASP A 91 1.14 -7.32 -17.89
N ALA A 92 1.32 -6.14 -17.32
CA ALA A 92 0.27 -5.37 -16.65
C ALA A 92 -0.39 -4.33 -17.58
N GLY A 93 -0.21 -4.43 -18.88
CA GLY A 93 -0.64 -3.41 -19.84
C GLY A 93 -2.15 -3.22 -19.94
N TYR A 94 -2.96 -4.12 -19.39
CA TYR A 94 -4.41 -3.99 -19.36
C TYR A 94 -4.95 -3.69 -17.96
N ILE A 95 -4.07 -3.30 -17.02
CA ILE A 95 -4.41 -2.95 -15.64
C ILE A 95 -4.23 -1.46 -15.47
N THR A 96 -5.29 -0.75 -15.13
CA THR A 96 -5.24 0.68 -14.85
C THR A 96 -6.32 1.08 -13.86
N GLY A 97 -6.08 2.14 -13.10
CA GLY A 97 -7.03 2.66 -12.14
C GLY A 97 -7.17 1.81 -10.89
N GLN A 98 -6.26 0.89 -10.63
CA GLN A 98 -6.35 -0.05 -9.53
C GLN A 98 -5.47 0.36 -8.35
N VAL A 99 -5.90 -0.05 -7.17
CA VAL A 99 -5.09 0.05 -5.96
C VAL A 99 -4.75 -1.38 -5.53
N LEU A 100 -3.48 -1.73 -5.58
CA LEU A 100 -3.01 -3.05 -5.19
C LEU A 100 -2.50 -3.01 -3.76
N HIS A 101 -3.19 -3.71 -2.87
CA HIS A 101 -2.77 -3.82 -1.47
C HIS A 101 -1.68 -4.90 -1.35
N VAL A 102 -0.59 -4.55 -0.68
CA VAL A 102 0.51 -5.46 -0.35
C VAL A 102 0.65 -5.43 1.16
N ASP A 103 -0.27 -6.09 1.85
CA ASP A 103 -0.50 -5.86 3.27
C ASP A 103 -0.79 -7.14 4.08
N GLY A 104 -0.57 -8.29 3.50
CA GLY A 104 -0.82 -9.56 4.19
C GLY A 104 -2.31 -9.81 4.51
N GLY A 105 -3.21 -9.11 3.83
CA GLY A 105 -4.65 -9.28 4.00
C GLY A 105 -5.28 -8.34 5.02
N MET A 106 -4.57 -7.31 5.49
CA MET A 106 -5.13 -6.37 6.48
C MET A 106 -6.40 -5.69 5.98
N VAL A 107 -6.46 -5.40 4.69
CA VAL A 107 -7.62 -4.79 4.05
C VAL A 107 -8.26 -5.83 3.14
N MET A 108 -9.25 -6.53 3.68
CA MET A 108 -10.02 -7.51 2.92
C MET A 108 -11.50 -7.21 3.02
#